data_1c34b45548aa518de78b9382bb2c2c84
#
_entry.id   1c34b45548aa518de78b9382bb2c2c84
#
_cell.length_a   1.000
_cell.length_b   1.000
_cell.length_c   1.000
_cell.angle_alpha   90.00
_cell.angle_beta   90.00
_cell.angle_gamma   90.00
#
_symmetry.space_group_name_H-M   'P 1'
#
loop_
_entity.id
_entity.type
_entity.pdbx_description
1 polymer ?
#
loop_
_entity_poly.entity_id
_entity_poly.type
_entity_poly.pdbx_seq_one_letter_code
_entity_poly.pdbx_strand_id
1 'polypeptide(L)'
;MDHRNLTLLTDLYELTMMQGYFKEKDANETVIFDMFYRTNPHGNGFAICAGLEQAIEYIKGLHLDESDIEYLRSLNIFAEDFLEYLSTFRFTGDIYAIPEGTVVFPRESLIKVIAPIMQAQLVETALLTIINHQSLIATKTERIVHAAKGDGVMEFGLRRAQGADAGTYGARAAMIAGCIGTSNVLCGKMFDVPVKGTHAHSWIMSFPDELTAFRTYAKLYPSACILLVDTYDTLKSGIPNAIKVFKEMREAGIPLTFYGIRLDSGDLAYLSKKAKKMLDAAGFPDAVISASNDLDEYLIDSLKVQGATINSWGVGTNLITAKDCPSFGGVYKLAAVKDKTTGEFIPKIKLSENAEKITNPGNKTIYRIYDKENGKIIADLICLVGEKFDTNNSLLLFDPQETWKKTLLAPGSYTMRELLVPVFLNGECVYESPKVMDIQKYCKEELDTLWDESKRLVNPHTVHVDLSNELWQTKQKLLDSYHKK
;
A
#
# COMPACT_ATOMS: atom_id res chain seq x y z
N MET A 1 5.59 -6.00 17.68
CA MET A 1 5.71 -4.70 17.08
C MET A 1 6.95 -3.99 17.56
N ASP A 2 7.42 -3.03 16.81
CA ASP A 2 8.58 -2.23 17.15
C ASP A 2 8.24 -1.34 18.36
N HIS A 3 9.00 -1.44 19.43
CA HIS A 3 8.81 -0.64 20.65
C HIS A 3 9.68 0.63 20.66
N ARG A 4 10.25 1.01 19.50
CA ARG A 4 11.00 2.26 19.39
C ARG A 4 10.08 3.45 19.55
N ASN A 5 10.49 4.43 20.35
CA ASN A 5 9.85 5.73 20.34
C ASN A 5 10.17 6.45 19.01
N LEU A 6 9.17 6.65 18.19
CA LEU A 6 9.29 7.31 16.88
C LEU A 6 8.77 8.76 16.88
N THR A 7 8.60 9.37 18.04
CA THR A 7 8.05 10.74 18.15
C THR A 7 8.96 11.77 17.46
N LEU A 8 10.29 11.55 17.47
CA LEU A 8 11.26 12.39 16.75
C LEU A 8 11.44 12.00 15.27
N LEU A 9 10.64 11.07 14.73
CA LEU A 9 10.56 10.83 13.28
C LEU A 9 9.76 11.95 12.61
N THR A 10 10.31 13.15 12.63
CA THR A 10 9.71 14.38 12.13
C THR A 10 10.77 15.26 11.49
N ASP A 11 10.38 16.13 10.56
CA ASP A 11 11.29 17.12 9.99
C ASP A 11 11.44 18.31 10.95
N LEU A 12 12.62 18.91 10.98
CA LEU A 12 12.93 20.03 11.89
C LEU A 12 11.94 21.20 11.77
N TYR A 13 11.43 21.48 10.55
CA TYR A 13 10.51 22.59 10.35
C TYR A 13 9.19 22.42 11.12
N GLU A 14 8.77 21.20 11.40
CA GLU A 14 7.58 20.92 12.18
C GLU A 14 7.73 21.41 13.62
N LEU A 15 8.86 21.08 14.25
CA LEU A 15 9.16 21.53 15.61
C LEU A 15 9.38 23.07 15.68
N THR A 16 10.05 23.66 14.68
CA THR A 16 10.25 25.11 14.64
C THR A 16 8.94 25.87 14.43
N MET A 17 8.04 25.33 13.58
CA MET A 17 6.69 25.87 13.42
C MET A 17 5.86 25.70 14.69
N MET A 18 5.95 24.55 15.35
CA MET A 18 5.28 24.32 16.64
C MET A 18 5.70 25.35 17.70
N GLN A 19 7.00 25.65 17.82
CA GLN A 19 7.46 26.72 18.70
C GLN A 19 6.88 28.09 18.32
N GLY A 20 6.80 28.39 17.02
CA GLY A 20 6.14 29.61 16.50
C GLY A 20 4.67 29.68 16.89
N TYR A 21 3.95 28.59 16.74
CA TYR A 21 2.54 28.53 17.19
C TYR A 21 2.40 28.67 18.72
N PHE A 22 3.30 28.05 19.47
CA PHE A 22 3.31 28.12 20.94
C PHE A 22 3.56 29.55 21.44
N LYS A 23 4.43 30.32 20.77
CA LYS A 23 4.81 31.69 21.20
C LYS A 23 3.84 32.77 20.70
N GLU A 24 3.43 32.69 19.45
CA GLU A 24 2.81 33.80 18.72
C GLU A 24 1.35 33.52 18.32
N LYS A 25 0.86 32.32 18.55
CA LYS A 25 -0.48 31.90 18.19
C LYS A 25 -1.19 31.19 19.35
N ASP A 26 -2.45 30.81 19.13
CA ASP A 26 -3.09 29.87 20.02
C ASP A 26 -2.66 28.44 19.69
N ALA A 27 -1.83 27.89 20.54
CA ALA A 27 -1.36 26.52 20.45
C ALA A 27 -2.50 25.49 20.40
N ASN A 28 -3.66 25.83 20.94
CA ASN A 28 -4.86 24.98 21.00
C ASN A 28 -5.84 25.25 19.85
N GLU A 29 -5.50 26.11 18.89
CA GLU A 29 -6.35 26.36 17.72
C GLU A 29 -6.59 25.05 16.96
N THR A 30 -7.83 24.59 16.91
CA THR A 30 -8.16 23.34 16.20
C THR A 30 -8.11 23.55 14.71
N VAL A 31 -7.44 22.66 14.01
CA VAL A 31 -7.27 22.71 12.55
C VAL A 31 -7.62 21.36 11.91
N ILE A 32 -7.81 21.40 10.59
CA ILE A 32 -7.97 20.19 9.77
C ILE A 32 -6.83 20.12 8.76
N PHE A 33 -6.13 18.99 8.77
CA PHE A 33 -5.19 18.63 7.71
C PHE A 33 -5.70 17.40 6.97
N ASP A 34 -5.46 17.37 5.66
CA ASP A 34 -5.69 16.21 4.81
C ASP A 34 -4.37 15.67 4.25
N MET A 35 -4.19 14.37 4.38
CA MET A 35 -3.17 13.62 3.65
C MET A 35 -3.78 13.04 2.39
N PHE A 36 -3.20 13.33 1.23
CA PHE A 36 -3.64 12.80 -0.07
C PHE A 36 -2.46 12.70 -1.03
N TYR A 37 -2.65 12.03 -2.18
CA TYR A 37 -1.64 11.98 -3.25
C TYR A 37 -2.21 12.57 -4.56
N ARG A 38 -1.32 12.89 -5.53
CA ARG A 38 -1.72 13.65 -6.72
C ARG A 38 -1.81 12.83 -7.99
N THR A 39 -0.98 11.82 -8.13
CA THR A 39 -0.88 10.99 -9.34
C THR A 39 -0.69 9.54 -8.95
N ASN A 40 -1.35 8.64 -9.66
CA ASN A 40 -1.16 7.21 -9.42
C ASN A 40 0.28 6.78 -9.70
N PRO A 41 0.89 5.96 -8.82
CA PRO A 41 2.22 5.42 -9.05
C PRO A 41 2.21 4.47 -10.27
N HIS A 42 3.38 4.31 -10.90
CA HIS A 42 3.60 3.40 -12.03
C HIS A 42 2.69 3.64 -13.25
N GLY A 43 2.03 4.80 -13.37
CA GLY A 43 1.03 5.05 -14.42
C GLY A 43 -0.21 4.15 -14.31
N ASN A 44 -0.51 3.66 -13.11
CA ASN A 44 -1.66 2.81 -12.84
C ASN A 44 -2.98 3.60 -12.86
N GLY A 45 -4.12 2.90 -12.97
CA GLY A 45 -5.45 3.52 -12.90
C GLY A 45 -5.91 3.86 -11.49
N PHE A 46 -5.25 3.31 -10.46
CA PHE A 46 -5.58 3.44 -9.04
C PHE A 46 -4.35 3.18 -8.16
N ALA A 47 -4.50 3.35 -6.85
CA ALA A 47 -3.56 2.87 -5.85
C ALA A 47 -4.29 2.03 -4.78
N ILE A 48 -3.53 1.31 -3.94
CA ILE A 48 -4.04 0.59 -2.78
C ILE A 48 -3.56 1.30 -1.52
N CYS A 49 -4.51 1.70 -0.65
CA CYS A 49 -4.20 2.30 0.64
C CYS A 49 -3.64 1.23 1.58
N ALA A 50 -2.48 1.50 2.18
CA ALA A 50 -1.86 0.61 3.17
C ALA A 50 -0.99 1.41 4.17
N GLY A 51 -0.78 0.86 5.37
CA GLY A 51 0.05 1.46 6.42
C GLY A 51 -0.73 2.02 7.61
N LEU A 52 -2.06 1.92 7.63
CA LEU A 52 -2.88 2.48 8.70
C LEU A 52 -2.59 1.85 10.07
N GLU A 53 -2.37 0.53 10.15
CA GLU A 53 -2.02 -0.13 11.40
C GLU A 53 -0.72 0.44 12.01
N GLN A 54 0.32 0.65 11.19
CA GLN A 54 1.56 1.26 11.66
C GLN A 54 1.37 2.73 12.06
N ALA A 55 0.54 3.48 11.33
CA ALA A 55 0.20 4.86 11.67
C ALA A 55 -0.55 4.94 13.02
N ILE A 56 -1.46 4.00 13.29
CA ILE A 56 -2.16 3.89 14.57
C ILE A 56 -1.17 3.64 15.71
N GLU A 57 -0.25 2.70 15.54
CA GLU A 57 0.77 2.40 16.56
C GLU A 57 1.70 3.59 16.80
N TYR A 58 2.07 4.32 15.74
CA TYR A 58 2.83 5.56 15.88
C TYR A 58 2.09 6.60 16.73
N ILE A 59 0.80 6.87 16.43
CA ILE A 59 0.00 7.86 17.19
C ILE A 59 -0.19 7.43 18.65
N LYS A 60 -0.45 6.15 18.92
CA LYS A 60 -0.53 5.61 20.28
C LYS A 60 0.77 5.76 21.06
N GLY A 61 1.90 5.67 20.35
CA GLY A 61 3.23 5.75 20.92
C GLY A 61 3.77 7.17 21.13
N LEU A 62 3.05 8.20 20.70
CA LEU A 62 3.53 9.58 20.73
C LEU A 62 3.79 10.09 22.17
N HIS A 63 5.05 10.29 22.50
CA HIS A 63 5.52 10.93 23.72
C HIS A 63 6.98 11.34 23.55
N LEU A 64 7.40 12.43 24.19
CA LEU A 64 8.81 12.78 24.27
C LEU A 64 9.30 12.41 25.67
N ASP A 65 10.34 11.60 25.73
CA ASP A 65 11.00 11.26 26.99
C ASP A 65 12.10 12.29 27.35
N GLU A 66 12.73 12.11 28.53
CA GLU A 66 13.76 13.04 29.01
C GLU A 66 14.94 13.13 28.04
N SER A 67 15.33 12.02 27.42
CA SER A 67 16.44 12.00 26.45
C SER A 67 16.11 12.74 25.16
N ASP A 68 14.87 12.69 24.71
CA ASP A 68 14.37 13.45 23.56
C ASP A 68 14.45 14.96 23.85
N ILE A 69 13.98 15.38 25.04
CA ILE A 69 14.01 16.79 25.47
C ILE A 69 15.44 17.29 25.63
N GLU A 70 16.34 16.51 26.22
CA GLU A 70 17.75 16.86 26.33
C GLU A 70 18.42 17.02 24.97
N TYR A 71 18.11 16.11 24.03
CA TYR A 71 18.60 16.23 22.66
C TYR A 71 18.11 17.52 22.00
N LEU A 72 16.79 17.81 22.05
CA LEU A 72 16.23 19.05 21.49
C LEU A 72 16.82 20.30 22.13
N ARG A 73 17.07 20.29 23.47
CA ARG A 73 17.75 21.36 24.20
C ARG A 73 19.16 21.59 23.67
N SER A 74 19.89 20.51 23.35
CA SER A 74 21.26 20.58 22.85
C SER A 74 21.39 21.28 21.48
N LEU A 75 20.30 21.34 20.72
CA LEU A 75 20.26 22.06 19.42
C LEU A 75 20.34 23.59 19.58
N ASN A 76 20.06 24.12 20.77
CA ASN A 76 20.09 25.56 21.08
C ASN A 76 19.22 26.47 20.20
N ILE A 77 18.10 25.92 19.68
CA ILE A 77 17.13 26.64 18.85
C ILE A 77 15.74 26.70 19.47
N PHE A 78 15.49 25.92 20.53
CA PHE A 78 14.21 25.87 21.23
C PHE A 78 14.27 26.56 22.59
N ALA A 79 13.19 27.29 22.93
CA ALA A 79 13.03 27.93 24.21
C ALA A 79 12.64 26.90 25.30
N GLU A 80 13.09 27.13 26.54
CA GLU A 80 12.90 26.15 27.64
C GLU A 80 11.42 25.89 27.94
N ASP A 81 10.57 26.90 27.94
CA ASP A 81 9.14 26.73 28.16
C ASP A 81 8.42 25.93 27.05
N PHE A 82 8.94 25.97 25.81
CA PHE A 82 8.44 25.11 24.74
C PHE A 82 8.93 23.66 24.95
N LEU A 83 10.16 23.45 25.39
CA LEU A 83 10.67 22.10 25.73
C LEU A 83 9.90 21.49 26.91
N GLU A 84 9.57 22.31 27.91
CA GLU A 84 8.72 21.89 29.04
C GLU A 84 7.31 21.49 28.56
N TYR A 85 6.71 22.25 27.64
CA TYR A 85 5.44 21.87 27.00
C TYR A 85 5.57 20.53 26.25
N LEU A 86 6.63 20.33 25.47
CA LEU A 86 6.86 19.09 24.71
C LEU A 86 6.97 17.86 25.62
N SER A 87 7.52 17.97 26.82
CA SER A 87 7.63 16.86 27.78
C SER A 87 6.29 16.30 28.23
N THR A 88 5.22 17.11 28.12
CA THR A 88 3.84 16.73 28.44
C THR A 88 3.00 16.40 27.22
N PHE A 89 3.62 16.40 26.04
CA PHE A 89 2.89 16.22 24.76
C PHE A 89 2.12 14.89 24.72
N ARG A 90 0.86 14.97 24.31
CA ARG A 90 0.00 13.83 23.98
C ARG A 90 -0.89 14.21 22.81
N PHE A 91 -1.21 13.23 21.98
CA PHE A 91 -2.19 13.43 20.91
C PHE A 91 -3.61 13.36 21.50
N THR A 92 -4.42 14.37 21.24
CA THR A 92 -5.81 14.49 21.77
C THR A 92 -6.84 14.78 20.68
N GLY A 93 -6.42 14.72 19.42
CA GLY A 93 -7.25 15.02 18.26
C GLY A 93 -8.06 13.84 17.76
N ASP A 94 -8.80 14.08 16.68
CA ASP A 94 -9.52 13.08 15.92
C ASP A 94 -8.75 12.73 14.64
N ILE A 95 -8.77 11.46 14.25
CA ILE A 95 -8.26 11.00 12.97
C ILE A 95 -9.32 10.16 12.28
N TYR A 96 -9.58 10.50 11.03
CA TYR A 96 -10.38 9.71 10.12
C TYR A 96 -9.47 9.20 8.98
N ALA A 97 -9.65 7.96 8.55
CA ALA A 97 -8.81 7.37 7.51
C ALA A 97 -9.60 6.43 6.60
N ILE A 98 -9.06 6.22 5.41
CA ILE A 98 -9.52 5.14 4.52
C ILE A 98 -8.93 3.82 5.03
N PRO A 99 -9.72 2.75 5.21
CA PRO A 99 -9.23 1.44 5.63
C PRO A 99 -8.18 0.85 4.67
N GLU A 100 -7.23 0.09 5.22
CA GLU A 100 -6.23 -0.60 4.41
C GLU A 100 -6.87 -1.61 3.45
N GLY A 101 -6.25 -1.78 2.29
CA GLY A 101 -6.76 -2.63 1.21
C GLY A 101 -7.78 -1.95 0.31
N THR A 102 -8.27 -0.75 0.68
CA THR A 102 -9.17 0.02 -0.18
C THR A 102 -8.42 0.52 -1.42
N VAL A 103 -9.05 0.35 -2.59
CA VAL A 103 -8.64 1.02 -3.81
C VAL A 103 -8.88 2.52 -3.67
N VAL A 104 -7.91 3.35 -4.02
CA VAL A 104 -7.97 4.81 -3.88
C VAL A 104 -7.51 5.51 -5.15
N PHE A 105 -7.95 6.76 -5.31
CA PHE A 105 -7.64 7.58 -6.48
C PHE A 105 -6.99 8.91 -6.07
N PRO A 106 -6.30 9.61 -6.99
CA PRO A 106 -5.65 10.88 -6.69
C PRO A 106 -6.61 11.92 -6.12
N ARG A 107 -6.11 12.73 -5.15
CA ARG A 107 -6.80 13.82 -4.44
C ARG A 107 -7.80 13.42 -3.37
N GLU A 108 -8.03 12.14 -3.15
CA GLU A 108 -8.79 11.65 -2.01
C GLU A 108 -8.00 11.84 -0.72
N SER A 109 -8.67 12.27 0.34
CA SER A 109 -8.07 12.33 1.66
C SER A 109 -7.91 10.90 2.20
N LEU A 110 -6.68 10.38 2.22
CA LEU A 110 -6.39 9.06 2.79
C LEU A 110 -6.46 9.08 4.32
N ILE A 111 -6.01 10.20 4.91
CA ILE A 111 -6.09 10.48 6.34
C ILE A 111 -6.52 11.94 6.51
N LYS A 112 -7.48 12.18 7.39
CA LYS A 112 -7.89 13.49 7.85
C LYS A 112 -7.60 13.60 9.34
N VAL A 113 -6.84 14.62 9.72
CA VAL A 113 -6.51 14.93 11.13
C VAL A 113 -7.22 16.19 11.56
N ILE A 114 -7.97 16.12 12.66
CA ILE A 114 -8.66 17.25 13.31
C ILE A 114 -8.08 17.36 14.71
N ALA A 115 -7.20 18.33 14.95
CA ALA A 115 -6.47 18.40 16.22
C ALA A 115 -6.02 19.85 16.51
N PRO A 116 -5.53 20.13 17.74
CA PRO A 116 -4.76 21.35 18.00
C PRO A 116 -3.59 21.46 17.01
N ILE A 117 -3.33 22.68 16.50
CA ILE A 117 -2.43 22.91 15.37
C ILE A 117 -1.02 22.32 15.56
N MET A 118 -0.49 22.35 16.76
CA MET A 118 0.82 21.76 17.04
C MET A 118 0.80 20.24 16.93
N GLN A 119 -0.27 19.60 17.41
CA GLN A 119 -0.41 18.15 17.32
C GLN A 119 -0.63 17.69 15.87
N ALA A 120 -1.46 18.41 15.13
CA ALA A 120 -1.72 18.14 13.72
C ALA A 120 -0.45 18.33 12.86
N GLN A 121 0.43 19.28 13.24
CA GLN A 121 1.68 19.54 12.54
C GLN A 121 2.72 18.45 12.79
N LEU A 122 2.92 18.02 14.03
CA LEU A 122 3.97 17.05 14.40
C LEU A 122 3.85 15.72 13.67
N VAL A 123 2.64 15.28 13.39
CA VAL A 123 2.39 13.95 12.81
C VAL A 123 2.58 13.87 11.29
N GLU A 124 2.81 15.00 10.60
CA GLU A 124 2.91 15.08 9.14
C GLU A 124 3.92 14.08 8.57
N THR A 125 5.20 14.21 8.95
CA THR A 125 6.28 13.43 8.33
C THR A 125 6.12 11.94 8.56
N ALA A 126 5.79 11.51 9.77
CA ALA A 126 5.64 10.10 10.08
C ALA A 126 4.45 9.47 9.34
N LEU A 127 3.28 10.13 9.31
CA LEU A 127 2.13 9.66 8.55
C LEU A 127 2.45 9.53 7.06
N LEU A 128 3.11 10.55 6.49
CA LEU A 128 3.53 10.53 5.08
C LEU A 128 4.50 9.37 4.80
N THR A 129 5.52 9.19 5.63
CA THR A 129 6.52 8.14 5.46
C THR A 129 5.89 6.76 5.49
N ILE A 130 5.02 6.50 6.46
CA ILE A 130 4.36 5.21 6.66
C ILE A 130 3.41 4.88 5.50
N ILE A 131 2.48 5.77 5.21
CA ILE A 131 1.43 5.52 4.21
C ILE A 131 2.01 5.52 2.80
N ASN A 132 2.92 6.44 2.48
CA ASN A 132 3.59 6.49 1.17
C ASN A 132 4.31 5.19 0.86
N HIS A 133 5.11 4.68 1.80
CA HIS A 133 5.87 3.45 1.57
C HIS A 133 4.96 2.24 1.37
N GLN A 134 4.05 1.98 2.30
CA GLN A 134 3.22 0.77 2.23
C GLN A 134 2.22 0.83 1.06
N SER A 135 1.60 1.99 0.79
CA SER A 135 0.70 2.14 -0.36
C SER A 135 1.43 1.98 -1.70
N LEU A 136 2.67 2.48 -1.80
CA LEU A 136 3.50 2.31 -3.00
C LEU A 136 3.81 0.83 -3.26
N ILE A 137 4.25 0.10 -2.23
CA ILE A 137 4.57 -1.33 -2.36
C ILE A 137 3.32 -2.16 -2.62
N ALA A 138 2.20 -1.88 -1.95
CA ALA A 138 0.93 -2.55 -2.20
C ALA A 138 0.47 -2.37 -3.66
N THR A 139 0.54 -1.12 -4.16
CA THR A 139 0.16 -0.81 -5.55
C THR A 139 1.07 -1.51 -6.56
N LYS A 140 2.39 -1.52 -6.34
CA LYS A 140 3.34 -2.27 -7.18
C LYS A 140 3.06 -3.76 -7.16
N THR A 141 2.77 -4.31 -6.00
CA THR A 141 2.48 -5.74 -5.83
C THR A 141 1.21 -6.15 -6.56
N GLU A 142 0.14 -5.34 -6.49
CA GLU A 142 -1.10 -5.62 -7.21
C GLU A 142 -0.86 -5.76 -8.71
N ARG A 143 -0.10 -4.86 -9.32
CA ARG A 143 0.26 -4.96 -10.75
C ARG A 143 0.94 -6.29 -11.09
N ILE A 144 1.84 -6.74 -10.23
CA ILE A 144 2.55 -8.01 -10.39
C ILE A 144 1.59 -9.20 -10.24
N VAL A 145 0.71 -9.16 -9.23
CA VAL A 145 -0.30 -10.19 -8.99
C VAL A 145 -1.31 -10.23 -10.15
N HIS A 146 -1.74 -9.07 -10.63
CA HIS A 146 -2.61 -8.97 -11.82
C HIS A 146 -1.98 -9.58 -13.06
N ALA A 147 -0.70 -9.28 -13.33
CA ALA A 147 0.05 -9.85 -14.45
C ALA A 147 0.22 -11.38 -14.37
N ALA A 148 0.24 -11.93 -13.15
CA ALA A 148 0.33 -13.38 -12.92
C ALA A 148 -0.95 -14.15 -13.27
N LYS A 149 -2.08 -13.47 -13.51
CA LYS A 149 -3.35 -14.05 -14.01
C LYS A 149 -3.82 -15.26 -13.19
N GLY A 150 -3.78 -15.13 -11.87
CA GLY A 150 -4.24 -16.16 -10.92
C GLY A 150 -3.18 -17.12 -10.43
N ASP A 151 -1.95 -17.08 -10.95
CA ASP A 151 -0.84 -17.83 -10.36
C ASP A 151 -0.39 -17.21 -9.03
N GLY A 152 0.22 -18.02 -8.17
CA GLY A 152 0.72 -17.55 -6.88
C GLY A 152 1.96 -16.67 -7.02
N VAL A 153 1.92 -15.48 -6.42
CA VAL A 153 3.07 -14.58 -6.29
C VAL A 153 3.59 -14.60 -4.86
N MET A 154 4.90 -14.77 -4.69
CA MET A 154 5.60 -14.74 -3.40
C MET A 154 6.53 -13.55 -3.34
N GLU A 155 6.56 -12.86 -2.20
CA GLU A 155 7.49 -11.76 -1.95
C GLU A 155 8.85 -12.31 -1.49
N PHE A 156 9.91 -12.05 -2.27
CA PHE A 156 11.28 -12.51 -2.02
C PHE A 156 12.31 -11.37 -1.99
N GLY A 157 11.87 -10.17 -1.63
CA GLY A 157 12.66 -8.95 -1.74
C GLY A 157 13.44 -8.52 -0.51
N LEU A 158 13.27 -9.14 0.67
CA LEU A 158 13.83 -8.67 1.95
C LEU A 158 15.29 -8.18 1.84
N ARG A 159 16.18 -8.97 1.25
CA ARG A 159 17.62 -8.63 1.11
C ARG A 159 17.91 -7.48 0.13
N ARG A 160 16.90 -6.96 -0.58
CA ARG A 160 16.97 -5.87 -1.56
C ARG A 160 16.26 -4.60 -1.10
N ALA A 161 15.54 -4.67 0.01
CA ALA A 161 14.83 -3.52 0.56
C ALA A 161 15.79 -2.45 1.10
N GLN A 162 15.32 -1.20 1.15
CA GLN A 162 16.07 -0.06 1.67
C GLN A 162 16.01 0.03 3.19
N GLY A 163 16.45 -1.02 3.87
CA GLY A 163 16.50 -1.13 5.32
C GLY A 163 15.52 -2.16 5.89
N ALA A 164 15.67 -2.46 7.17
CA ALA A 164 14.92 -3.53 7.83
C ALA A 164 13.41 -3.25 7.87
N ASP A 165 13.04 -2.01 8.19
CA ASP A 165 11.64 -1.60 8.25
C ASP A 165 11.00 -1.64 6.87
N ALA A 166 11.69 -1.11 5.83
CA ALA A 166 11.22 -1.19 4.45
C ALA A 166 11.01 -2.64 4.00
N GLY A 167 11.90 -3.57 4.40
CA GLY A 167 11.73 -4.99 4.12
C GLY A 167 10.55 -5.63 4.86
N THR A 168 10.30 -5.24 6.09
CA THR A 168 9.25 -5.85 6.93
C THR A 168 7.86 -5.29 6.60
N TYR A 169 7.71 -3.98 6.58
CA TYR A 169 6.43 -3.34 6.24
C TYR A 169 6.12 -3.40 4.74
N GLY A 170 7.16 -3.46 3.88
CA GLY A 170 6.98 -3.73 2.45
C GLY A 170 6.45 -5.14 2.20
N ALA A 171 6.97 -6.15 2.90
CA ALA A 171 6.42 -7.51 2.83
C ALA A 171 4.97 -7.57 3.33
N ARG A 172 4.63 -6.85 4.42
CA ARG A 172 3.25 -6.70 4.90
C ARG A 172 2.34 -6.11 3.81
N ALA A 173 2.78 -5.02 3.18
CA ALA A 173 2.03 -4.37 2.11
C ALA A 173 1.84 -5.29 0.88
N ALA A 174 2.85 -6.09 0.56
CA ALA A 174 2.77 -7.10 -0.50
C ALA A 174 1.75 -8.20 -0.16
N MET A 175 1.66 -8.61 1.10
CA MET A 175 0.62 -9.55 1.53
C MET A 175 -0.78 -8.96 1.38
N ILE A 176 -1.00 -7.71 1.77
CA ILE A 176 -2.29 -7.01 1.58
C ILE A 176 -2.71 -7.03 0.10
N ALA A 177 -1.78 -6.81 -0.81
CA ALA A 177 -2.06 -6.69 -2.25
C ALA A 177 -2.08 -8.03 -3.01
N GLY A 178 -2.06 -9.17 -2.32
CA GLY A 178 -2.35 -10.48 -2.92
C GLY A 178 -1.19 -11.46 -3.04
N CYS A 179 -0.01 -11.18 -2.46
CA CYS A 179 1.03 -12.20 -2.34
C CYS A 179 0.55 -13.38 -1.48
N ILE A 180 0.88 -14.60 -1.87
CA ILE A 180 0.50 -15.84 -1.16
C ILE A 180 1.47 -16.20 -0.02
N GLY A 181 2.52 -15.41 0.17
CA GLY A 181 3.53 -15.60 1.21
C GLY A 181 4.74 -14.70 1.00
N THR A 182 5.54 -14.54 2.05
CA THR A 182 6.81 -13.81 2.04
C THR A 182 7.95 -14.68 2.52
N SER A 183 9.16 -14.41 2.08
CA SER A 183 10.38 -15.03 2.66
C SER A 183 10.83 -14.35 3.96
N ASN A 184 10.21 -13.24 4.35
CA ASN A 184 10.54 -12.48 5.54
C ASN A 184 9.95 -13.14 6.81
N VAL A 185 10.79 -13.87 7.54
CA VAL A 185 10.40 -14.59 8.76
C VAL A 185 9.91 -13.61 9.85
N LEU A 186 10.52 -12.42 9.95
CA LEU A 186 10.09 -11.40 10.91
C LEU A 186 8.68 -10.88 10.57
N CYS A 187 8.40 -10.60 9.31
CA CYS A 187 7.07 -10.23 8.83
C CYS A 187 6.04 -11.30 9.17
N GLY A 188 6.38 -12.59 8.94
CA GLY A 188 5.54 -13.71 9.30
C GLY A 188 5.19 -13.75 10.79
N LYS A 189 6.19 -13.50 11.65
CA LYS A 189 6.01 -13.46 13.11
C LYS A 189 5.18 -12.24 13.57
N MET A 190 5.44 -11.07 13.00
CA MET A 190 4.79 -9.82 13.43
C MET A 190 3.31 -9.76 13.02
N PHE A 191 2.99 -10.23 11.82
CA PHE A 191 1.68 -10.01 11.20
C PHE A 191 0.89 -11.29 10.95
N ASP A 192 1.36 -12.43 11.44
CA ASP A 192 0.71 -13.75 11.29
C ASP A 192 0.41 -14.09 9.82
N VAL A 193 1.39 -13.84 8.94
CA VAL A 193 1.27 -14.12 7.50
C VAL A 193 2.09 -15.32 7.07
N PRO A 194 1.70 -16.04 5.99
CA PRO A 194 2.42 -17.21 5.52
C PRO A 194 3.87 -16.92 5.15
N VAL A 195 4.82 -17.67 5.73
CA VAL A 195 6.23 -17.65 5.35
C VAL A 195 6.48 -18.76 4.34
N LYS A 196 7.06 -18.40 3.20
CA LYS A 196 7.37 -19.31 2.09
C LYS A 196 8.77 -19.08 1.56
N GLY A 197 9.38 -20.14 1.06
CA GLY A 197 10.71 -20.09 0.47
C GLY A 197 11.17 -21.46 0.04
N THR A 198 12.34 -21.50 -0.57
CA THR A 198 13.01 -22.72 -0.99
C THR A 198 14.48 -22.66 -0.53
N HIS A 199 15.39 -23.33 -1.21
CA HIS A 199 16.83 -23.21 -0.96
C HIS A 199 17.53 -22.35 -2.01
N ALA A 200 18.78 -21.96 -1.75
CA ALA A 200 19.64 -21.21 -2.65
C ALA A 200 20.63 -22.13 -3.38
N HIS A 201 21.31 -21.62 -4.43
CA HIS A 201 22.39 -22.34 -5.13
C HIS A 201 23.49 -22.82 -4.18
N SER A 202 23.82 -22.06 -3.14
CA SER A 202 24.83 -22.45 -2.12
C SER A 202 24.50 -23.76 -1.42
N TRP A 203 23.20 -24.09 -1.26
CA TRP A 203 22.77 -25.40 -0.76
C TRP A 203 23.27 -26.52 -1.67
N ILE A 204 23.01 -26.40 -2.98
CA ILE A 204 23.44 -27.39 -3.98
C ILE A 204 24.97 -27.52 -3.98
N MET A 205 25.67 -26.40 -4.00
CA MET A 205 27.14 -26.34 -4.06
C MET A 205 27.81 -26.87 -2.80
N SER A 206 27.12 -26.96 -1.67
CA SER A 206 27.67 -27.49 -0.41
C SER A 206 27.66 -29.01 -0.30
N PHE A 207 27.05 -29.72 -1.28
CA PHE A 207 27.01 -31.19 -1.35
C PHE A 207 27.99 -31.72 -2.40
N PRO A 208 28.37 -32.99 -2.31
CA PRO A 208 29.24 -33.61 -3.32
C PRO A 208 28.71 -33.59 -4.75
N ASP A 209 27.37 -33.62 -4.88
CA ASP A 209 26.65 -33.53 -6.16
C ASP A 209 25.23 -33.02 -5.97
N GLU A 210 24.63 -32.55 -7.05
CA GLU A 210 23.29 -31.98 -7.09
C GLU A 210 22.20 -32.97 -6.67
N LEU A 211 22.31 -34.24 -7.06
CA LEU A 211 21.33 -35.26 -6.71
C LEU A 211 21.32 -35.54 -5.21
N THR A 212 22.50 -35.57 -4.58
CA THR A 212 22.62 -35.71 -3.12
C THR A 212 21.98 -34.54 -2.37
N ALA A 213 22.20 -33.31 -2.87
CA ALA A 213 21.56 -32.13 -2.32
C ALA A 213 20.03 -32.18 -2.41
N PHE A 214 19.48 -32.59 -3.56
CA PHE A 214 18.04 -32.73 -3.79
C PHE A 214 17.41 -33.81 -2.92
N ARG A 215 18.02 -34.99 -2.81
CA ARG A 215 17.57 -36.08 -1.93
C ARG A 215 17.53 -35.64 -0.47
N THR A 216 18.57 -34.92 -0.03
CA THR A 216 18.62 -34.41 1.35
C THR A 216 17.52 -33.41 1.59
N TYR A 217 17.27 -32.47 0.68
CA TYR A 217 16.19 -31.51 0.78
C TYR A 217 14.82 -32.17 0.81
N ALA A 218 14.57 -33.10 -0.08
CA ALA A 218 13.32 -33.86 -0.16
C ALA A 218 13.04 -34.68 1.13
N LYS A 219 14.09 -35.25 1.73
CA LYS A 219 14.00 -35.97 3.01
C LYS A 219 13.60 -35.06 4.18
N LEU A 220 14.15 -33.81 4.20
CA LEU A 220 13.91 -32.86 5.28
C LEU A 220 12.56 -32.14 5.11
N TYR A 221 12.15 -31.85 3.87
CA TYR A 221 10.97 -31.04 3.56
C TYR A 221 10.06 -31.72 2.53
N PRO A 222 9.55 -32.94 2.82
CA PRO A 222 8.81 -33.71 1.82
C PRO A 222 7.48 -33.07 1.40
N SER A 223 6.85 -32.30 2.27
CA SER A 223 5.57 -31.62 2.00
C SER A 223 5.70 -30.29 1.25
N ALA A 224 6.95 -29.80 1.02
CA ALA A 224 7.23 -28.54 0.34
C ALA A 224 8.54 -28.64 -0.48
N CYS A 225 8.62 -29.67 -1.32
CA CYS A 225 9.83 -30.03 -2.06
C CYS A 225 9.92 -29.28 -3.40
N ILE A 226 10.34 -28.02 -3.39
CA ILE A 226 10.66 -27.24 -4.60
C ILE A 226 12.18 -27.20 -4.78
N LEU A 227 12.66 -27.80 -5.87
CA LEU A 227 14.07 -27.97 -6.16
C LEU A 227 14.59 -26.93 -7.15
N LEU A 228 15.66 -26.22 -6.81
CA LEU A 228 16.33 -25.24 -7.68
C LEU A 228 17.22 -25.96 -8.68
N VAL A 229 16.83 -25.95 -9.96
CA VAL A 229 17.39 -26.88 -10.97
C VAL A 229 18.40 -26.26 -11.92
N ASP A 230 18.77 -25.01 -11.73
CA ASP A 230 19.62 -24.23 -12.64
C ASP A 230 21.00 -23.88 -12.05
N THR A 231 21.49 -24.67 -11.09
CA THR A 231 22.81 -24.46 -10.49
C THR A 231 23.92 -24.80 -11.50
N TYR A 232 23.75 -25.84 -12.30
CA TYR A 232 24.75 -26.30 -13.27
C TYR A 232 24.20 -26.36 -14.71
N ASP A 233 23.35 -27.34 -15.03
CA ASP A 233 22.69 -27.47 -16.33
C ASP A 233 21.23 -27.86 -16.11
N THR A 234 20.34 -26.93 -16.36
CA THR A 234 18.91 -27.07 -16.10
C THR A 234 18.31 -28.30 -16.77
N LEU A 235 18.63 -28.53 -18.08
CA LEU A 235 17.98 -29.57 -18.87
C LEU A 235 18.69 -30.92 -18.80
N LYS A 236 20.03 -30.94 -18.63
CA LYS A 236 20.81 -32.18 -18.64
C LYS A 236 21.04 -32.77 -17.26
N SER A 237 20.98 -31.96 -16.20
CA SER A 237 21.24 -32.37 -14.83
C SER A 237 20.09 -32.02 -13.88
N GLY A 238 19.74 -30.74 -13.74
CA GLY A 238 18.81 -30.28 -12.74
C GLY A 238 17.44 -30.93 -12.81
N ILE A 239 16.71 -30.81 -13.93
CA ILE A 239 15.39 -31.41 -14.11
C ILE A 239 15.43 -32.95 -14.06
N PRO A 240 16.37 -33.65 -14.73
CA PRO A 240 16.52 -35.11 -14.60
C PRO A 240 16.72 -35.57 -13.14
N ASN A 241 17.58 -34.90 -12.39
CA ASN A 241 17.82 -35.19 -10.98
C ASN A 241 16.58 -34.94 -10.12
N ALA A 242 15.84 -33.83 -10.34
CA ALA A 242 14.58 -33.55 -9.66
C ALA A 242 13.53 -34.65 -9.93
N ILE A 243 13.36 -35.05 -11.18
CA ILE A 243 12.46 -36.14 -11.58
C ILE A 243 12.83 -37.46 -10.88
N LYS A 244 14.14 -37.74 -10.79
CA LYS A 244 14.62 -38.92 -10.07
C LYS A 244 14.23 -38.90 -8.60
N VAL A 245 14.43 -37.78 -7.95
CA VAL A 245 14.02 -37.59 -6.53
C VAL A 245 12.51 -37.75 -6.35
N PHE A 246 11.69 -37.17 -7.23
CA PHE A 246 10.24 -37.31 -7.16
C PHE A 246 9.76 -38.75 -7.36
N LYS A 247 10.44 -39.54 -8.22
CA LYS A 247 10.19 -40.99 -8.37
C LYS A 247 10.54 -41.73 -7.09
N GLU A 248 11.72 -41.47 -6.51
CA GLU A 248 12.16 -42.06 -5.25
C GLU A 248 11.18 -41.77 -4.10
N MET A 249 10.68 -40.50 -4.00
CA MET A 249 9.66 -40.13 -3.02
C MET A 249 8.37 -40.92 -3.23
N ARG A 250 7.88 -41.05 -4.45
CA ARG A 250 6.68 -41.79 -4.80
C ARG A 250 6.83 -43.29 -4.48
N GLU A 251 7.96 -43.89 -4.82
CA GLU A 251 8.28 -45.30 -4.52
C GLU A 251 8.38 -45.56 -3.04
N ALA A 252 8.84 -44.60 -2.26
CA ALA A 252 8.88 -44.65 -0.78
C ALA A 252 7.53 -44.35 -0.12
N GLY A 253 6.44 -44.13 -0.89
CA GLY A 253 5.12 -43.82 -0.37
C GLY A 253 5.01 -42.41 0.28
N ILE A 254 5.94 -41.50 0.00
CA ILE A 254 5.91 -40.14 0.51
C ILE A 254 4.91 -39.30 -0.33
N PRO A 255 3.91 -38.67 0.30
CA PRO A 255 2.93 -37.85 -0.44
C PRO A 255 3.58 -36.64 -1.11
N LEU A 256 3.38 -36.49 -2.41
CA LEU A 256 3.80 -35.33 -3.20
C LEU A 256 2.68 -34.27 -3.16
N THR A 257 2.60 -33.50 -2.07
CA THR A 257 1.53 -32.50 -1.84
C THR A 257 1.83 -31.17 -2.50
N PHE A 258 3.02 -30.63 -2.24
CA PHE A 258 3.51 -29.40 -2.87
C PHE A 258 4.97 -29.62 -3.26
N TYR A 259 5.18 -29.90 -4.53
CA TYR A 259 6.50 -30.27 -5.07
C TYR A 259 6.67 -29.68 -6.47
N GLY A 260 7.92 -29.56 -6.90
CA GLY A 260 8.23 -29.02 -8.23
C GLY A 260 9.65 -28.49 -8.33
N ILE A 261 9.83 -27.61 -9.30
CA ILE A 261 11.12 -27.04 -9.62
C ILE A 261 11.09 -25.51 -9.58
N ARG A 262 12.26 -24.89 -9.37
CA ARG A 262 12.46 -23.45 -9.50
C ARG A 262 13.52 -23.14 -10.54
N LEU A 263 13.21 -22.19 -11.42
CA LEU A 263 14.08 -21.60 -12.43
C LEU A 263 14.42 -20.18 -11.99
N ASP A 264 15.71 -19.85 -11.90
CA ASP A 264 16.22 -18.55 -11.44
C ASP A 264 17.06 -17.83 -12.49
N SER A 265 17.30 -18.49 -13.64
CA SER A 265 18.17 -17.99 -14.70
C SER A 265 17.81 -18.51 -16.09
N GLY A 266 18.41 -17.90 -17.11
CA GLY A 266 18.22 -18.29 -18.51
C GLY A 266 16.91 -17.80 -19.13
N ASP A 267 16.57 -18.35 -20.30
CA ASP A 267 15.29 -18.05 -20.97
C ASP A 267 14.15 -18.81 -20.29
N LEU A 268 13.43 -18.12 -19.40
CA LEU A 268 12.37 -18.70 -18.58
C LEU A 268 11.21 -19.25 -19.41
N ALA A 269 10.87 -18.63 -20.55
CA ALA A 269 9.80 -19.12 -21.41
C ALA A 269 10.21 -20.43 -22.09
N TYR A 270 11.42 -20.52 -22.61
CA TYR A 270 11.94 -21.73 -23.22
C TYR A 270 12.13 -22.86 -22.19
N LEU A 271 12.81 -22.55 -21.08
CA LEU A 271 13.13 -23.53 -20.05
C LEU A 271 11.89 -24.10 -19.38
N SER A 272 10.89 -23.26 -19.05
CA SER A 272 9.64 -23.73 -18.43
C SER A 272 8.86 -24.68 -19.35
N LYS A 273 8.77 -24.36 -20.65
CA LYS A 273 8.12 -25.25 -21.64
C LYS A 273 8.84 -26.59 -21.81
N LYS A 274 10.17 -26.60 -21.75
CA LYS A 274 10.95 -27.85 -21.77
C LYS A 274 10.80 -28.64 -20.48
N ALA A 275 10.86 -27.94 -19.35
CA ALA A 275 10.65 -28.52 -18.02
C ALA A 275 9.28 -29.21 -17.92
N LYS A 276 8.21 -28.52 -18.33
CA LYS A 276 6.86 -29.08 -18.33
C LYS A 276 6.76 -30.37 -19.12
N LYS A 277 7.32 -30.42 -20.36
CA LYS A 277 7.34 -31.61 -21.18
C LYS A 277 8.09 -32.77 -20.51
N MET A 278 9.20 -32.50 -19.83
CA MET A 278 9.99 -33.53 -19.15
C MET A 278 9.28 -34.06 -17.92
N LEU A 279 8.64 -33.17 -17.13
CA LEU A 279 7.85 -33.53 -15.95
C LEU A 279 6.62 -34.36 -16.35
N ASP A 280 5.89 -33.95 -17.38
CA ASP A 280 4.71 -34.67 -17.90
C ASP A 280 5.09 -36.08 -18.38
N ALA A 281 6.15 -36.19 -19.20
CA ALA A 281 6.63 -37.47 -19.70
C ALA A 281 7.11 -38.41 -18.58
N ALA A 282 7.56 -37.85 -17.45
CA ALA A 282 7.94 -38.59 -16.26
C ALA A 282 6.80 -38.97 -15.32
N GLY A 283 5.55 -38.51 -15.61
CA GLY A 283 4.36 -38.76 -14.82
C GLY A 283 4.15 -37.80 -13.63
N PHE A 284 4.61 -36.53 -13.77
CA PHE A 284 4.45 -35.45 -12.78
C PHE A 284 3.79 -34.19 -13.40
N PRO A 285 2.56 -34.32 -13.95
CA PRO A 285 1.92 -33.21 -14.65
C PRO A 285 1.49 -32.06 -13.73
N ASP A 286 1.36 -32.33 -12.45
CA ASP A 286 0.93 -31.40 -11.37
C ASP A 286 2.11 -30.73 -10.64
N ALA A 287 3.37 -31.06 -11.03
CA ALA A 287 4.54 -30.43 -10.45
C ALA A 287 4.54 -28.91 -10.70
N VAL A 288 4.81 -28.14 -9.64
CA VAL A 288 4.93 -26.68 -9.71
C VAL A 288 6.19 -26.31 -10.51
N ILE A 289 6.06 -25.34 -11.41
CA ILE A 289 7.18 -24.67 -12.06
C ILE A 289 7.21 -23.24 -11.54
N SER A 290 8.11 -22.98 -10.60
CA SER A 290 8.32 -21.65 -10.03
C SER A 290 9.40 -20.92 -10.81
N ALA A 291 9.25 -19.61 -10.98
CA ALA A 291 10.28 -18.73 -11.52
C ALA A 291 10.64 -17.62 -10.53
N SER A 292 11.89 -17.23 -10.56
CA SER A 292 12.42 -16.06 -9.84
C SER A 292 13.45 -15.35 -10.74
N ASN A 293 14.12 -14.30 -10.25
CA ASN A 293 15.06 -13.46 -10.98
C ASN A 293 14.44 -12.25 -11.70
N ASP A 294 14.67 -11.05 -11.16
CA ASP A 294 14.34 -9.73 -11.72
C ASP A 294 12.96 -9.59 -12.38
N LEU A 295 12.00 -10.40 -11.89
CA LEU A 295 10.63 -10.38 -12.36
C LEU A 295 9.93 -9.06 -11.99
N ASP A 296 9.09 -8.60 -12.91
CA ASP A 296 8.13 -7.52 -12.72
C ASP A 296 6.84 -7.82 -13.49
N GLU A 297 5.85 -6.94 -13.40
CA GLU A 297 4.55 -7.07 -14.06
C GLU A 297 4.69 -7.22 -15.59
N TYR A 298 5.60 -6.50 -16.21
CA TYR A 298 5.78 -6.51 -17.66
C TYR A 298 6.44 -7.81 -18.15
N LEU A 299 7.47 -8.26 -17.42
CA LEU A 299 8.13 -9.52 -17.75
C LEU A 299 7.20 -10.71 -17.53
N ILE A 300 6.42 -10.72 -16.43
CA ILE A 300 5.46 -11.79 -16.16
C ILE A 300 4.39 -11.84 -17.26
N ASP A 301 3.78 -10.70 -17.62
CA ASP A 301 2.80 -10.64 -18.70
C ASP A 301 3.40 -11.11 -20.04
N SER A 302 4.60 -10.66 -20.37
CA SER A 302 5.33 -11.11 -21.56
C SER A 302 5.59 -12.64 -21.57
N LEU A 303 6.02 -13.21 -20.44
CA LEU A 303 6.22 -14.66 -20.31
C LEU A 303 4.91 -15.44 -20.48
N LYS A 304 3.79 -14.93 -19.94
CA LYS A 304 2.46 -15.51 -20.16
C LYS A 304 2.05 -15.47 -21.63
N VAL A 305 2.26 -14.35 -22.32
CA VAL A 305 1.97 -14.22 -23.77
C VAL A 305 2.84 -15.18 -24.59
N GLN A 306 4.09 -15.41 -24.20
CA GLN A 306 5.00 -16.37 -24.84
C GLN A 306 4.62 -17.84 -24.56
N GLY A 307 3.61 -18.10 -23.72
CA GLY A 307 3.18 -19.44 -23.36
C GLY A 307 4.13 -20.16 -22.38
N ALA A 308 4.83 -19.41 -21.53
CA ALA A 308 5.57 -19.98 -20.41
C ALA A 308 4.63 -20.82 -19.52
N THR A 309 5.12 -21.96 -19.05
CA THR A 309 4.33 -22.89 -18.21
C THR A 309 4.62 -22.71 -16.71
N ILE A 310 4.96 -21.48 -16.33
CA ILE A 310 5.23 -21.09 -14.96
C ILE A 310 3.89 -20.83 -14.26
N ASN A 311 3.73 -21.34 -13.05
CA ASN A 311 2.51 -21.21 -12.24
C ASN A 311 2.78 -20.72 -10.80
N SER A 312 4.02 -20.31 -10.51
CA SER A 312 4.44 -19.74 -9.25
C SER A 312 5.58 -18.73 -9.48
N TRP A 313 5.48 -17.55 -8.87
CA TRP A 313 6.37 -16.43 -9.12
C TRP A 313 7.00 -15.94 -7.83
N GLY A 314 8.31 -15.97 -7.73
CA GLY A 314 9.07 -15.39 -6.62
C GLY A 314 9.65 -14.03 -7.03
N VAL A 315 9.02 -12.94 -6.58
CA VAL A 315 9.39 -11.59 -7.00
C VAL A 315 10.14 -10.87 -5.89
N GLY A 316 11.32 -10.35 -6.20
CA GLY A 316 12.20 -9.73 -5.21
C GLY A 316 12.38 -8.24 -5.40
N THR A 317 13.49 -7.84 -6.04
CA THR A 317 13.95 -6.45 -6.14
C THR A 317 12.87 -5.50 -6.66
N ASN A 318 12.27 -5.82 -7.78
CA ASN A 318 11.32 -4.91 -8.46
C ASN A 318 10.05 -4.67 -7.65
N LEU A 319 9.62 -5.64 -6.83
CA LEU A 319 8.49 -5.51 -5.93
C LEU A 319 8.86 -4.65 -4.71
N ILE A 320 9.86 -5.08 -3.92
CA ILE A 320 10.13 -4.50 -2.61
C ILE A 320 10.72 -3.09 -2.68
N THR A 321 11.28 -2.71 -3.82
CA THR A 321 11.79 -1.35 -4.07
C THR A 321 10.82 -0.49 -4.87
N ALA A 322 9.66 -1.03 -5.26
CA ALA A 322 8.75 -0.39 -6.20
C ALA A 322 9.52 0.23 -7.39
N LYS A 323 10.42 -0.56 -7.99
CA LYS A 323 11.28 -0.10 -9.10
C LYS A 323 10.41 0.61 -10.15
N ASP A 324 10.90 1.68 -10.72
CA ASP A 324 10.27 2.60 -11.67
C ASP A 324 9.42 3.73 -11.02
N CYS A 325 9.15 3.66 -9.71
CA CYS A 325 8.43 4.72 -9.02
C CYS A 325 9.03 4.91 -7.61
N PRO A 326 9.94 5.86 -7.41
CA PRO A 326 10.68 5.98 -6.16
C PRO A 326 9.84 6.51 -4.99
N SER A 327 8.65 7.05 -5.27
CA SER A 327 7.83 7.73 -4.26
C SER A 327 6.35 7.67 -4.62
N PHE A 328 5.49 7.48 -3.62
CA PHE A 328 4.04 7.55 -3.76
C PHE A 328 3.54 8.99 -4.01
N GLY A 329 4.30 9.98 -3.54
CA GLY A 329 3.99 11.39 -3.77
C GLY A 329 2.85 11.92 -2.91
N GLY A 330 2.61 11.34 -1.76
CA GLY A 330 1.66 11.85 -0.77
C GLY A 330 2.06 13.22 -0.25
N VAL A 331 1.06 14.02 0.12
CA VAL A 331 1.20 15.36 0.70
C VAL A 331 0.22 15.52 1.85
N TYR A 332 0.57 16.41 2.79
CA TYR A 332 -0.24 16.73 3.96
C TYR A 332 -0.51 18.23 3.96
N LYS A 333 -1.78 18.67 3.96
CA LYS A 333 -2.11 20.08 3.72
C LYS A 333 -3.23 20.57 4.62
N LEU A 334 -3.05 21.78 5.17
CA LEU A 334 -4.05 22.49 5.94
C LEU A 334 -5.29 22.75 5.07
N ALA A 335 -6.45 22.30 5.53
CA ALA A 335 -7.72 22.40 4.83
C ALA A 335 -8.72 23.36 5.51
N ALA A 336 -8.67 23.50 6.83
CA ALA A 336 -9.51 24.41 7.57
C ALA A 336 -8.93 24.76 8.94
N VAL A 337 -9.41 25.85 9.53
CA VAL A 337 -9.10 26.31 10.88
C VAL A 337 -10.43 26.59 11.60
N LYS A 338 -10.58 26.13 12.83
CA LYS A 338 -11.81 26.34 13.62
C LYS A 338 -11.86 27.77 14.15
N ASP A 339 -12.92 28.48 13.82
CA ASP A 339 -13.20 29.81 14.39
C ASP A 339 -13.61 29.68 15.86
N LYS A 340 -12.95 30.42 16.74
CA LYS A 340 -13.20 30.37 18.19
C LYS A 340 -14.55 30.95 18.60
N THR A 341 -15.07 31.89 17.82
CA THR A 341 -16.27 32.60 18.12
C THR A 341 -17.51 31.83 17.67
N THR A 342 -17.46 31.31 16.45
CA THR A 342 -18.60 30.59 15.86
C THR A 342 -18.54 29.09 16.07
N GLY A 343 -17.35 28.53 16.32
CA GLY A 343 -17.11 27.10 16.37
C GLY A 343 -17.06 26.42 14.99
N GLU A 344 -17.26 27.17 13.91
CA GLU A 344 -17.26 26.67 12.54
C GLU A 344 -15.84 26.53 11.99
N PHE A 345 -15.66 25.62 11.03
CA PHE A 345 -14.39 25.47 10.32
C PHE A 345 -14.30 26.44 9.13
N ILE A 346 -13.41 27.42 9.22
CA ILE A 346 -13.09 28.35 8.14
C ILE A 346 -12.20 27.64 7.12
N PRO A 347 -12.65 27.43 5.89
CA PRO A 347 -11.88 26.74 4.86
C PRO A 347 -10.58 27.47 4.52
N LYS A 348 -9.50 26.71 4.31
CA LYS A 348 -8.18 27.21 3.87
C LYS A 348 -7.79 26.55 2.57
N ILE A 349 -7.14 27.31 1.68
CA ILE A 349 -6.71 26.83 0.38
C ILE A 349 -5.26 27.25 0.12
N LYS A 350 -4.47 26.30 -0.41
CA LYS A 350 -3.16 26.64 -0.96
C LYS A 350 -3.29 26.93 -2.45
N LEU A 351 -2.88 28.13 -2.87
CA LEU A 351 -2.79 28.50 -4.28
C LEU A 351 -1.47 28.00 -4.88
N SER A 352 -1.46 27.83 -6.18
CA SER A 352 -0.27 27.43 -6.94
C SER A 352 -0.45 27.83 -8.41
N GLU A 353 0.63 28.13 -9.10
CA GLU A 353 0.65 28.31 -10.55
C GLU A 353 0.24 27.01 -11.29
N ASN A 354 0.55 25.85 -10.70
CA ASN A 354 0.06 24.56 -11.19
C ASN A 354 -1.32 24.26 -10.61
N ALA A 355 -2.34 24.18 -11.44
CA ALA A 355 -3.72 23.87 -11.05
C ALA A 355 -3.83 22.55 -10.24
N GLU A 356 -3.00 21.56 -10.56
CA GLU A 356 -2.93 20.27 -9.87
C GLU A 356 -2.47 20.38 -8.40
N LYS A 357 -1.77 21.48 -8.04
CA LYS A 357 -1.28 21.73 -6.68
C LYS A 357 -2.26 22.53 -5.82
N ILE A 358 -3.36 23.01 -6.40
CA ILE A 358 -4.43 23.70 -5.66
C ILE A 358 -5.21 22.66 -4.85
N THR A 359 -5.33 22.92 -3.55
CA THR A 359 -5.98 21.99 -2.61
C THR A 359 -7.50 22.13 -2.61
N ASN A 360 -8.21 21.14 -2.10
CA ASN A 360 -9.64 21.21 -1.80
C ASN A 360 -9.82 21.69 -0.34
N PRO A 361 -10.51 22.81 -0.10
CA PRO A 361 -10.66 23.40 1.23
C PRO A 361 -11.77 22.75 2.07
N GLY A 362 -11.76 23.01 3.37
CA GLY A 362 -12.87 22.68 4.27
C GLY A 362 -12.80 21.32 4.95
N ASN A 363 -13.77 21.04 5.80
CA ASN A 363 -13.96 19.73 6.44
C ASN A 363 -14.69 18.80 5.46
N LYS A 364 -13.99 17.81 4.92
CA LYS A 364 -14.46 16.97 3.82
C LYS A 364 -14.65 15.51 4.23
N THR A 365 -15.50 14.83 3.49
CA THR A 365 -15.59 13.37 3.43
C THR A 365 -15.65 12.90 1.97
N ILE A 366 -15.63 11.59 1.74
CA ILE A 366 -15.59 10.98 0.42
C ILE A 366 -16.66 9.91 0.36
N TYR A 367 -17.51 9.96 -0.66
CA TYR A 367 -18.46 8.90 -0.98
C TYR A 367 -18.04 8.21 -2.27
N ARG A 368 -17.78 6.90 -2.22
CA ARG A 368 -17.65 6.05 -3.39
C ARG A 368 -19.02 5.68 -3.92
N ILE A 369 -19.20 5.85 -5.21
CA ILE A 369 -20.47 5.62 -5.93
C ILE A 369 -20.33 4.38 -6.79
N TYR A 370 -21.26 3.45 -6.61
CA TYR A 370 -21.30 2.19 -7.33
C TYR A 370 -22.53 2.11 -8.20
N ASP A 371 -22.39 1.50 -9.36
CA ASP A 371 -23.51 1.03 -10.16
C ASP A 371 -24.26 -0.07 -9.39
N LYS A 372 -25.56 0.13 -9.21
CA LYS A 372 -26.39 -0.79 -8.42
C LYS A 372 -26.61 -2.13 -9.11
N GLU A 373 -26.52 -2.20 -10.43
CA GLU A 373 -26.78 -3.40 -11.21
C GLU A 373 -25.60 -4.38 -11.14
N ASN A 374 -24.38 -3.86 -11.26
CA ASN A 374 -23.18 -4.70 -11.37
C ASN A 374 -22.14 -4.51 -10.24
N GLY A 375 -22.37 -3.55 -9.33
CA GLY A 375 -21.48 -3.27 -8.19
C GLY A 375 -20.15 -2.61 -8.58
N LYS A 376 -19.99 -2.13 -9.81
CA LYS A 376 -18.77 -1.48 -10.28
C LYS A 376 -18.69 -0.03 -9.84
N ILE A 377 -17.48 0.46 -9.59
CA ILE A 377 -17.23 1.87 -9.26
C ILE A 377 -17.58 2.75 -10.46
N ILE A 378 -18.40 3.77 -10.21
CA ILE A 378 -18.72 4.84 -11.18
C ILE A 378 -17.74 6.00 -10.99
N ALA A 379 -17.66 6.53 -9.75
CA ALA A 379 -16.84 7.67 -9.39
C ALA A 379 -16.69 7.76 -7.87
N ASP A 380 -15.75 8.59 -7.40
CA ASP A 380 -15.71 9.04 -6.02
C ASP A 380 -16.10 10.52 -5.93
N LEU A 381 -16.90 10.87 -4.93
CA LEU A 381 -17.40 12.22 -4.71
C LEU A 381 -16.83 12.78 -3.41
N ILE A 382 -15.98 13.80 -3.51
CA ILE A 382 -15.50 14.55 -2.36
C ILE A 382 -16.53 15.65 -2.05
N CYS A 383 -17.00 15.71 -0.82
CA CYS A 383 -18.02 16.67 -0.37
C CYS A 383 -17.68 17.26 1.01
N LEU A 384 -18.37 18.30 1.43
CA LEU A 384 -18.27 18.83 2.78
C LEU A 384 -18.99 17.89 3.75
N VAL A 385 -18.43 17.74 4.97
CA VAL A 385 -19.10 17.00 6.04
C VAL A 385 -20.43 17.70 6.37
N GLY A 386 -21.50 16.92 6.40
CA GLY A 386 -22.86 17.41 6.62
C GLY A 386 -23.72 17.49 5.37
N GLU A 387 -23.13 17.46 4.17
CA GLU A 387 -23.91 17.27 2.94
C GLU A 387 -24.61 15.91 2.97
N LYS A 388 -25.85 15.87 2.52
CA LYS A 388 -26.67 14.66 2.52
C LYS A 388 -27.05 14.28 1.10
N PHE A 389 -26.85 13.01 0.77
CA PHE A 389 -27.19 12.43 -0.52
C PHE A 389 -28.27 11.37 -0.34
N ASP A 390 -29.32 11.44 -1.15
CA ASP A 390 -30.38 10.42 -1.21
C ASP A 390 -30.31 9.72 -2.56
N THR A 391 -30.01 8.44 -2.55
CA THR A 391 -29.89 7.61 -3.77
C THR A 391 -31.20 7.44 -4.53
N ASN A 392 -32.33 7.82 -3.96
CA ASN A 392 -33.63 7.89 -4.65
C ASN A 392 -33.81 9.15 -5.49
N ASN A 393 -32.86 10.07 -5.44
CA ASN A 393 -32.81 11.27 -6.27
C ASN A 393 -31.75 11.12 -7.37
N SER A 394 -31.82 11.97 -8.41
CA SER A 394 -30.74 12.06 -9.38
C SER A 394 -29.52 12.74 -8.77
N LEU A 395 -28.32 12.25 -9.16
CA LEU A 395 -27.05 12.85 -8.74
C LEU A 395 -26.27 13.32 -9.96
N LEU A 396 -25.94 14.62 -9.99
CA LEU A 396 -25.08 15.18 -11.04
C LEU A 396 -23.63 15.13 -10.59
N LEU A 397 -22.82 14.39 -11.30
CA LEU A 397 -21.37 14.33 -11.19
C LEU A 397 -20.75 15.22 -12.27
N PHE A 398 -19.62 15.87 -11.96
CA PHE A 398 -18.88 16.67 -12.93
C PHE A 398 -17.41 16.77 -12.54
N ASP A 399 -16.54 16.74 -13.55
CA ASP A 399 -15.12 16.97 -13.36
C ASP A 399 -14.86 18.41 -12.86
N PRO A 400 -14.19 18.60 -11.72
CA PRO A 400 -14.00 19.92 -11.16
C PRO A 400 -13.08 20.85 -11.96
N GLN A 401 -12.31 20.31 -12.93
CA GLN A 401 -11.43 21.07 -13.83
C GLN A 401 -12.08 21.27 -15.18
N GLU A 402 -12.73 20.23 -15.70
CA GLU A 402 -13.41 20.20 -17.00
C GLU A 402 -14.93 20.13 -16.80
N THR A 403 -15.52 21.19 -16.26
CA THR A 403 -16.91 21.21 -15.76
C THR A 403 -18.00 20.93 -16.83
N TRP A 404 -17.63 20.85 -18.11
CA TRP A 404 -18.50 20.37 -19.19
C TRP A 404 -18.62 18.83 -19.23
N LYS A 405 -17.66 18.10 -18.66
CA LYS A 405 -17.76 16.65 -18.49
C LYS A 405 -18.70 16.35 -17.32
N LYS A 406 -19.89 15.90 -17.63
CA LYS A 406 -20.96 15.68 -16.64
C LYS A 406 -21.61 14.33 -16.85
N THR A 407 -21.97 13.69 -15.74
CA THR A 407 -22.76 12.46 -15.73
C THR A 407 -23.93 12.63 -14.77
N LEU A 408 -25.16 12.42 -15.27
CA LEU A 408 -26.35 12.45 -14.43
C LEU A 408 -26.76 11.02 -14.12
N LEU A 409 -26.63 10.63 -12.85
CA LEU A 409 -27.09 9.33 -12.37
C LEU A 409 -28.60 9.38 -12.11
N ALA A 410 -29.30 8.36 -12.59
CA ALA A 410 -30.74 8.25 -12.39
C ALA A 410 -31.10 7.86 -10.96
N PRO A 411 -32.28 8.25 -10.46
CA PRO A 411 -32.76 7.84 -9.14
C PRO A 411 -32.76 6.31 -9.00
N GLY A 412 -32.15 5.81 -7.92
CA GLY A 412 -32.11 4.40 -7.58
C GLY A 412 -31.18 3.52 -8.45
N SER A 413 -30.41 4.11 -9.41
CA SER A 413 -29.45 3.37 -10.25
C SER A 413 -28.08 3.18 -9.59
N TYR A 414 -27.81 3.81 -8.46
CA TYR A 414 -26.52 3.80 -7.79
C TYR A 414 -26.65 3.59 -6.28
N THR A 415 -25.55 3.18 -5.67
CA THR A 415 -25.35 3.13 -4.21
C THR A 415 -24.14 3.94 -3.81
N MET A 416 -24.05 4.34 -2.54
CA MET A 416 -22.95 5.14 -2.02
C MET A 416 -22.39 4.53 -0.73
N ARG A 417 -21.07 4.63 -0.56
CA ARG A 417 -20.37 4.24 0.66
C ARG A 417 -19.40 5.34 1.07
N GLU A 418 -19.47 5.79 2.31
CA GLU A 418 -18.47 6.68 2.87
C GLU A 418 -17.14 5.94 3.07
N LEU A 419 -16.02 6.53 2.63
CA LEU A 419 -14.71 5.90 2.69
C LEU A 419 -13.96 6.20 3.98
N LEU A 420 -14.11 7.41 4.54
CA LEU A 420 -13.43 7.80 5.77
C LEU A 420 -14.14 7.22 6.99
N VAL A 421 -13.40 6.43 7.77
CA VAL A 421 -13.89 5.89 9.05
C VAL A 421 -13.17 6.55 10.23
N PRO A 422 -13.81 6.68 11.42
CA PRO A 422 -13.13 7.19 12.61
C PRO A 422 -12.05 6.21 13.07
N VAL A 423 -10.85 6.72 13.33
CA VAL A 423 -9.70 5.96 13.83
C VAL A 423 -9.31 6.39 15.23
N PHE A 424 -9.24 7.71 15.48
CA PHE A 424 -9.10 8.29 16.80
C PHE A 424 -10.23 9.31 17.01
N LEU A 425 -10.79 9.32 18.20
CA LEU A 425 -11.76 10.34 18.66
C LEU A 425 -11.31 10.85 20.03
N ASN A 426 -11.10 12.17 20.15
CA ASN A 426 -10.58 12.82 21.35
C ASN A 426 -9.28 12.17 21.87
N GLY A 427 -8.39 11.75 20.97
CA GLY A 427 -7.12 11.08 21.30
C GLY A 427 -7.22 9.58 21.60
N GLU A 428 -8.42 9.04 21.72
CA GLU A 428 -8.64 7.62 21.98
C GLU A 428 -8.82 6.84 20.67
N CYS A 429 -8.08 5.73 20.53
CA CYS A 429 -8.19 4.86 19.35
C CYS A 429 -9.51 4.08 19.41
N VAL A 430 -10.36 4.29 18.41
CA VAL A 430 -11.67 3.63 18.27
C VAL A 430 -11.71 2.62 17.12
N TYR A 431 -10.62 2.47 16.39
CA TYR A 431 -10.50 1.55 15.26
C TYR A 431 -9.72 0.29 15.65
N GLU A 432 -10.28 -0.86 15.37
CA GLU A 432 -9.60 -2.15 15.50
C GLU A 432 -9.03 -2.56 14.14
N SER A 433 -7.70 -2.64 14.04
CA SER A 433 -7.03 -3.04 12.80
C SER A 433 -7.30 -4.52 12.52
N PRO A 434 -7.85 -4.87 11.33
CA PRO A 434 -8.03 -6.26 10.95
C PRO A 434 -6.69 -6.99 10.76
N LYS A 435 -6.71 -8.33 10.78
CA LYS A 435 -5.52 -9.11 10.43
C LYS A 435 -5.15 -8.91 8.95
N VAL A 436 -3.86 -8.99 8.63
CA VAL A 436 -3.37 -8.77 7.26
C VAL A 436 -4.06 -9.66 6.22
N MET A 437 -4.35 -10.92 6.56
CA MET A 437 -5.05 -11.82 5.63
C MET A 437 -6.52 -11.46 5.42
N ASP A 438 -7.17 -10.83 6.40
CA ASP A 438 -8.53 -10.28 6.24
C ASP A 438 -8.51 -9.02 5.38
N ILE A 439 -7.48 -8.16 5.56
CA ILE A 439 -7.25 -7.00 4.69
C ILE A 439 -6.98 -7.45 3.25
N GLN A 440 -6.21 -8.52 3.04
CA GLN A 440 -5.98 -9.09 1.71
C GLN A 440 -7.29 -9.50 1.03
N LYS A 441 -8.16 -10.18 1.76
CA LYS A 441 -9.47 -10.58 1.26
C LYS A 441 -10.31 -9.36 0.88
N TYR A 442 -10.36 -8.38 1.76
CA TYR A 442 -11.06 -7.11 1.50
C TYR A 442 -10.48 -6.37 0.29
N CYS A 443 -9.14 -6.31 0.17
CA CYS A 443 -8.48 -5.71 -1.00
C CYS A 443 -8.89 -6.38 -2.30
N LYS A 444 -9.00 -7.71 -2.32
CA LYS A 444 -9.51 -8.43 -3.48
C LYS A 444 -10.96 -8.05 -3.80
N GLU A 445 -11.83 -7.94 -2.79
CA GLU A 445 -13.22 -7.50 -2.98
C GLU A 445 -13.27 -6.06 -3.55
N GLU A 446 -12.42 -5.16 -3.08
CA GLU A 446 -12.29 -3.79 -3.62
C GLU A 446 -11.83 -3.80 -5.09
N LEU A 447 -10.82 -4.61 -5.43
CA LEU A 447 -10.33 -4.76 -6.81
C LEU A 447 -11.41 -5.33 -7.76
N ASP A 448 -12.28 -6.17 -7.24
CA ASP A 448 -13.40 -6.74 -8.00
C ASP A 448 -14.48 -5.68 -8.33
N THR A 449 -14.51 -4.54 -7.63
CA THR A 449 -15.39 -3.41 -7.96
C THR A 449 -14.87 -2.54 -9.11
N LEU A 450 -13.58 -2.63 -9.44
CA LEU A 450 -13.00 -1.92 -10.59
C LEU A 450 -13.43 -2.55 -11.92
N TRP A 451 -13.59 -1.69 -12.92
CA TRP A 451 -13.69 -2.11 -14.33
C TRP A 451 -12.35 -2.70 -14.79
N ASP A 452 -12.38 -3.66 -15.69
CA ASP A 452 -11.17 -4.31 -16.21
C ASP A 452 -10.25 -3.31 -16.93
N GLU A 453 -10.85 -2.29 -17.55
CA GLU A 453 -10.14 -1.18 -18.18
C GLU A 453 -9.26 -0.39 -17.21
N SER A 454 -9.66 -0.26 -15.96
CA SER A 454 -8.89 0.45 -14.93
C SER A 454 -7.72 -0.37 -14.40
N LYS A 455 -7.74 -1.69 -14.59
CA LYS A 455 -6.68 -2.63 -14.15
C LYS A 455 -5.60 -2.88 -15.20
N ARG A 456 -5.69 -2.29 -16.39
CA ARG A 456 -4.69 -2.46 -17.45
C ARG A 456 -3.31 -2.00 -16.99
N LEU A 457 -2.28 -2.77 -17.34
CA LEU A 457 -0.89 -2.40 -17.07
C LEU A 457 -0.41 -1.20 -17.88
N VAL A 458 -1.00 -1.01 -19.08
CA VAL A 458 -0.67 0.07 -20.01
C VAL A 458 -1.95 0.79 -20.38
N ASN A 459 -1.94 2.12 -20.30
CA ASN A 459 -3.08 2.99 -20.61
C ASN A 459 -4.37 2.57 -19.88
N PRO A 460 -4.36 2.51 -18.54
CA PRO A 460 -5.57 2.20 -17.78
C PRO A 460 -6.60 3.32 -17.90
N HIS A 461 -7.87 2.95 -17.80
CA HIS A 461 -8.94 3.93 -17.64
C HIS A 461 -8.89 4.57 -16.26
N THR A 462 -9.09 5.89 -16.20
CA THR A 462 -9.10 6.64 -14.95
C THR A 462 -10.52 6.74 -14.40
N VAL A 463 -10.68 6.38 -13.13
CA VAL A 463 -11.93 6.62 -12.38
C VAL A 463 -12.01 8.10 -12.02
N HIS A 464 -13.16 8.71 -12.17
CA HIS A 464 -13.39 10.12 -11.85
C HIS A 464 -13.44 10.35 -10.32
N VAL A 465 -12.79 11.42 -9.88
CA VAL A 465 -12.91 11.94 -8.51
C VAL A 465 -13.48 13.35 -8.60
N ASP A 466 -14.75 13.44 -8.35
CA ASP A 466 -15.54 14.64 -8.53
C ASP A 466 -15.71 15.42 -7.21
N LEU A 467 -16.09 16.66 -7.29
CA LEU A 467 -16.47 17.47 -6.13
C LEU A 467 -17.98 17.67 -6.09
N SER A 468 -18.55 17.70 -4.87
CA SER A 468 -19.92 18.18 -4.70
C SER A 468 -20.02 19.64 -5.16
N ASN A 469 -21.22 20.05 -5.57
CA ASN A 469 -21.44 21.42 -5.99
C ASN A 469 -21.11 22.43 -4.86
N GLU A 470 -21.42 22.10 -3.61
CA GLU A 470 -21.18 22.96 -2.46
C GLU A 470 -19.67 23.11 -2.20
N LEU A 471 -18.92 22.02 -2.20
CA LEU A 471 -17.46 22.06 -2.09
C LEU A 471 -16.81 22.82 -3.26
N TRP A 472 -17.27 22.57 -4.48
CA TRP A 472 -16.76 23.27 -5.66
C TRP A 472 -17.00 24.77 -5.58
N GLN A 473 -18.22 25.20 -5.20
CA GLN A 473 -18.54 26.62 -5.01
C GLN A 473 -17.70 27.25 -3.90
N THR A 474 -17.50 26.55 -2.78
CA THR A 474 -16.63 27.00 -1.68
C THR A 474 -15.21 27.22 -2.17
N LYS A 475 -14.67 26.29 -2.97
CA LYS A 475 -13.35 26.41 -3.60
C LYS A 475 -13.27 27.61 -4.55
N GLN A 476 -14.27 27.82 -5.42
CA GLN A 476 -14.30 28.95 -6.35
C GLN A 476 -14.36 30.29 -5.61
N LYS A 477 -15.22 30.44 -4.59
CA LYS A 477 -15.30 31.65 -3.77
C LYS A 477 -13.94 32.01 -3.14
N LEU A 478 -13.22 31.01 -2.64
CA LEU A 478 -11.87 31.25 -2.07
C LEU A 478 -10.88 31.69 -3.16
N LEU A 479 -10.87 31.05 -4.32
CA LEU A 479 -10.03 31.46 -5.44
C LEU A 479 -10.29 32.90 -5.86
N ASP A 480 -11.56 33.28 -6.02
CA ASP A 480 -11.97 34.63 -6.39
C ASP A 480 -11.57 35.67 -5.35
N SER A 481 -11.59 35.30 -4.05
CA SER A 481 -11.20 36.22 -2.97
C SER A 481 -9.72 36.63 -3.01
N TYR A 482 -8.86 35.78 -3.54
CA TYR A 482 -7.42 36.07 -3.69
C TYR A 482 -7.09 36.81 -4.97
N HIS A 483 -7.94 36.72 -6.01
CA HIS A 483 -7.77 37.51 -7.25
C HIS A 483 -8.27 38.95 -7.15
N LYS A 484 -9.05 39.26 -6.11
CA LYS A 484 -9.55 40.62 -5.85
C LYS A 484 -8.63 41.48 -4.96
N LYS A 485 -7.53 40.94 -4.50
CA LYS A 485 -6.48 41.62 -3.74
C LYS A 485 -5.25 41.81 -4.61
#